data_9551d855d535a6a6b734a56eb4a2b434
#
_entry.id   9551d855d535a6a6b734a56eb4a2b434
#
_cell.length_a   1.000
_cell.length_b   1.000
_cell.length_c   1.000
_cell.angle_alpha   90.00
_cell.angle_beta   90.00
_cell.angle_gamma   90.00
#
_symmetry.space_group_name_H-M   'P 1'
#
loop_
_entity.id
_entity.type
_entity.pdbx_description
1 polymer ?
#
loop_
_entity_poly.entity_id
_entity_poly.type
_entity_poly.pdbx_seq_one_letter_code
_entity_poly.pdbx_strand_id
1 'polypeptide(L)'
;MDKLVIQGGVPLTGEVRVSGAKNAALPILCAALLTPGTLRLQNVPHLRDVTTTLNLLAQMGVEVSLDEKLGVGLTAAKLHNLSAPYELVKTMRASILVLGPLIARFGEARVSLPGGCAIGQRPVDLHIKGLQAMGAQIDIEQGYILAKAARLKGTHIVLDLVTVTGTENLMMAAVLADGITVLENAAREPEVIDLAECLNAMGARVKGAGSDVITIEGVQELHGATHRVMPDRIEIGTFLCAAAATGGEIKLKGTRASILDAVIGKLQEAGAQVEQGDDWIQLSAKAGLKAVSLRTAPYPAFPTDMQAQFMALNSVAEGTAVVTETIFENRFMHVQELRRLGANIEVEGNTAIVHGVNVLQGATVMATDLRASASLVLAGLVAKGETRVDRVYHLDRGYECIEEKLGQLGARIKRAH
;
A
#
# COMPACT_ATOMS: atom_id res chain seq x y z
N MET A 1 -13.97 21.77 2.40
CA MET A 1 -13.38 20.46 2.03
C MET A 1 -11.91 20.71 1.72
N ASP A 2 -11.01 19.99 2.40
CA ASP A 2 -9.58 20.24 2.30
C ASP A 2 -9.05 20.09 0.87
N LYS A 3 -8.12 20.94 0.53
CA LYS A 3 -7.40 20.97 -0.75
C LYS A 3 -5.91 21.26 -0.50
N LEU A 4 -5.05 20.86 -1.40
CA LEU A 4 -3.65 21.28 -1.42
C LEU A 4 -3.47 22.41 -2.43
N VAL A 5 -2.72 23.43 -2.03
CA VAL A 5 -2.32 24.55 -2.88
C VAL A 5 -0.80 24.50 -3.03
N ILE A 6 -0.33 24.40 -4.27
CA ILE A 6 1.07 24.16 -4.62
C ILE A 6 1.55 25.27 -5.56
N GLN A 7 2.66 25.90 -5.22
CA GLN A 7 3.41 26.79 -6.11
C GLN A 7 4.63 26.04 -6.62
N GLY A 8 4.62 25.66 -7.88
CA GLY A 8 5.67 24.87 -8.48
C GLY A 8 6.96 25.66 -8.79
N GLY A 9 7.95 24.96 -9.33
CA GLY A 9 9.19 25.54 -9.83
C GLY A 9 10.30 25.69 -8.78
N VAL A 10 10.22 24.99 -7.64
CA VAL A 10 11.27 24.97 -6.60
C VAL A 10 11.87 23.56 -6.55
N PRO A 11 13.19 23.41 -6.76
CA PRO A 11 13.88 22.15 -6.51
C PRO A 11 13.73 21.70 -5.06
N LEU A 12 13.42 20.43 -4.85
CA LEU A 12 13.35 19.86 -3.50
C LEU A 12 14.75 19.60 -2.96
N THR A 13 15.01 20.00 -1.71
CA THR A 13 16.29 19.79 -1.04
C THR A 13 16.09 19.48 0.44
N GLY A 14 17.04 18.73 1.01
CA GLY A 14 17.01 18.43 2.45
C GLY A 14 16.75 16.96 2.75
N GLU A 15 16.28 16.70 3.97
CA GLU A 15 16.07 15.34 4.45
C GLU A 15 14.71 15.18 5.12
N VAL A 16 14.12 13.99 4.99
CA VAL A 16 12.86 13.65 5.64
C VAL A 16 12.87 12.18 6.07
N ARG A 17 12.15 11.87 7.16
CA ARG A 17 11.97 10.51 7.62
C ARG A 17 10.75 9.88 6.95
N VAL A 18 10.91 8.64 6.49
CA VAL A 18 9.83 7.84 5.88
C VAL A 18 8.89 7.30 6.95
N SER A 19 7.60 7.32 6.68
CA SER A 19 6.57 6.71 7.52
C SER A 19 6.50 5.19 7.34
N GLY A 20 5.82 4.52 8.26
CA GLY A 20 5.52 3.10 8.13
C GLY A 20 4.64 2.80 6.91
N ALA A 21 4.82 1.59 6.37
CA ALA A 21 4.08 1.16 5.20
C ALA A 21 2.62 0.90 5.52
N LYS A 22 1.72 1.60 4.82
CA LYS A 22 0.27 1.36 4.90
C LYS A 22 -0.07 -0.10 4.62
N ASN A 23 0.46 -0.63 3.51
CA ASN A 23 0.12 -1.97 3.04
C ASN A 23 0.68 -3.09 3.93
N ALA A 24 1.69 -2.80 4.76
CA ALA A 24 2.16 -3.68 5.82
C ALA A 24 1.36 -3.51 7.12
N ALA A 25 1.05 -2.28 7.50
CA ALA A 25 0.33 -2.00 8.74
C ALA A 25 -1.06 -2.65 8.78
N LEU A 26 -1.82 -2.61 7.69
CA LEU A 26 -3.19 -3.11 7.66
C LEU A 26 -3.31 -4.62 7.98
N PRO A 27 -2.57 -5.54 7.34
CA PRO A 27 -2.60 -6.95 7.71
C PRO A 27 -2.02 -7.21 9.11
N ILE A 28 -0.97 -6.49 9.51
CA ILE A 28 -0.36 -6.63 10.84
C ILE A 28 -1.33 -6.21 11.96
N LEU A 29 -2.12 -5.15 11.76
CA LEU A 29 -3.20 -4.76 12.68
C LEU A 29 -4.24 -5.89 12.81
N CYS A 30 -4.63 -6.53 11.71
CA CYS A 30 -5.56 -7.65 11.71
C CYS A 30 -4.97 -8.91 12.40
N ALA A 31 -3.65 -9.10 12.37
CA ALA A 31 -2.98 -10.21 13.05
C ALA A 31 -3.20 -10.19 14.57
N ALA A 32 -3.51 -9.04 15.18
CA ALA A 32 -3.86 -8.95 16.59
C ALA A 32 -5.07 -9.84 16.97
N LEU A 33 -5.97 -10.12 16.03
CA LEU A 33 -7.12 -11.03 16.25
C LEU A 33 -6.68 -12.48 16.51
N LEU A 34 -5.47 -12.88 16.14
CA LEU A 34 -4.97 -14.26 16.26
C LEU A 34 -4.51 -14.62 17.68
N THR A 35 -4.39 -13.66 18.60
CA THR A 35 -3.89 -13.89 19.95
C THR A 35 -4.73 -13.18 21.02
N PRO A 36 -4.90 -13.73 22.22
CA PRO A 36 -5.44 -12.99 23.36
C PRO A 36 -4.41 -12.01 23.97
N GLY A 37 -3.11 -12.19 23.66
CA GLY A 37 -2.03 -11.34 24.14
C GLY A 37 -1.98 -9.99 23.43
N THR A 38 -1.24 -9.05 24.00
CA THR A 38 -1.10 -7.71 23.42
C THR A 38 -0.06 -7.69 22.30
N LEU A 39 -0.46 -7.28 21.09
CA LEU A 39 0.43 -6.95 19.99
C LEU A 39 0.78 -5.45 20.06
N ARG A 40 2.07 -5.14 20.25
CA ARG A 40 2.58 -3.77 20.29
C ARG A 40 3.27 -3.43 18.99
N LEU A 41 2.78 -2.40 18.32
CA LEU A 41 3.26 -1.99 17.00
C LEU A 41 3.92 -0.62 17.07
N GLN A 42 5.09 -0.51 16.46
CA GLN A 42 5.82 0.74 16.26
C GLN A 42 5.78 1.15 14.81
N ASN A 43 6.01 2.43 14.53
CA ASN A 43 6.05 2.97 13.16
C ASN A 43 4.74 2.72 12.38
N VAL A 44 3.60 2.70 13.06
CA VAL A 44 2.28 2.63 12.42
C VAL A 44 1.97 4.00 11.81
N PRO A 45 1.68 4.11 10.50
CA PRO A 45 1.46 5.41 9.88
C PRO A 45 0.10 6.01 10.27
N HIS A 46 0.04 7.32 10.42
CA HIS A 46 -1.20 8.05 10.72
C HIS A 46 -2.01 8.28 9.45
N LEU A 47 -2.70 7.25 9.00
CA LEU A 47 -3.48 7.26 7.77
C LEU A 47 -4.96 6.98 8.06
N ARG A 48 -5.83 7.50 7.21
CA ARG A 48 -7.27 7.28 7.31
C ARG A 48 -7.63 5.78 7.26
N ASP A 49 -6.96 5.00 6.43
CA ASP A 49 -7.19 3.56 6.33
C ASP A 49 -6.76 2.82 7.61
N VAL A 50 -5.68 3.24 8.26
CA VAL A 50 -5.23 2.72 9.57
C VAL A 50 -6.28 3.02 10.64
N THR A 51 -6.75 4.28 10.73
CA THR A 51 -7.82 4.66 11.66
C THR A 51 -9.09 3.86 11.43
N THR A 52 -9.47 3.61 10.16
CA THR A 52 -10.64 2.78 9.83
C THR A 52 -10.46 1.33 10.31
N THR A 53 -9.25 0.76 10.15
CA THR A 53 -8.94 -0.59 10.65
C THR A 53 -9.00 -0.65 12.18
N LEU A 54 -8.41 0.32 12.87
CA LEU A 54 -8.46 0.39 14.34
C LEU A 54 -9.91 0.50 14.83
N ASN A 55 -10.75 1.31 14.19
CA ASN A 55 -12.17 1.42 14.49
C ASN A 55 -12.92 0.09 14.25
N LEU A 56 -12.61 -0.62 13.16
CA LEU A 56 -13.18 -1.94 12.89
C LEU A 56 -12.82 -2.94 14.00
N LEU A 57 -11.55 -3.01 14.36
CA LEU A 57 -11.06 -3.89 15.42
C LEU A 57 -11.68 -3.53 16.79
N ALA A 58 -11.77 -2.24 17.13
CA ALA A 58 -12.42 -1.78 18.34
C ALA A 58 -13.91 -2.17 18.39
N GLN A 59 -14.65 -2.07 17.28
CA GLN A 59 -16.04 -2.52 17.19
C GLN A 59 -16.20 -4.05 17.35
N MET A 60 -15.14 -4.82 17.10
CA MET A 60 -15.11 -6.26 17.38
C MET A 60 -14.83 -6.55 18.86
N GLY A 61 -14.32 -5.59 19.62
CA GLY A 61 -13.96 -5.74 21.03
C GLY A 61 -12.45 -5.79 21.29
N VAL A 62 -11.63 -5.43 20.29
CA VAL A 62 -10.18 -5.26 20.51
C VAL A 62 -9.94 -3.98 21.32
N GLU A 63 -9.21 -4.10 22.42
CA GLU A 63 -8.74 -2.95 23.17
C GLU A 63 -7.58 -2.29 22.43
N VAL A 64 -7.74 -1.01 22.11
CA VAL A 64 -6.75 -0.21 21.38
C VAL A 64 -6.12 0.79 22.34
N SER A 65 -4.82 0.80 22.46
CA SER A 65 -4.05 1.77 23.24
C SER A 65 -2.99 2.47 22.38
N LEU A 66 -2.73 3.73 22.68
CA LEU A 66 -1.65 4.50 22.07
C LEU A 66 -0.62 4.82 23.14
N ASP A 67 0.66 4.62 22.87
CA ASP A 67 1.73 5.03 23.76
C ASP A 67 2.23 6.46 23.47
N GLU A 68 3.10 7.00 24.33
CA GLU A 68 3.66 8.34 24.20
C GLU A 68 4.52 8.54 22.92
N LYS A 69 4.97 7.45 22.28
CA LYS A 69 5.74 7.45 21.03
C LYS A 69 4.89 7.11 19.83
N LEU A 70 3.56 7.22 19.96
CA LEU A 70 2.57 6.88 18.94
C LEU A 70 2.63 5.40 18.50
N GLY A 71 3.15 4.52 19.35
CA GLY A 71 3.01 3.07 19.18
C GLY A 71 1.57 2.65 19.45
N VAL A 72 1.11 1.63 18.74
CA VAL A 72 -0.24 1.08 18.85
C VAL A 72 -0.20 -0.24 19.59
N GLY A 73 -0.93 -0.36 20.71
CA GLY A 73 -1.16 -1.62 21.41
C GLY A 73 -2.54 -2.16 21.10
N LEU A 74 -2.63 -3.44 20.73
CA LEU A 74 -3.86 -4.13 20.39
C LEU A 74 -4.01 -5.39 21.25
N THR A 75 -5.11 -5.50 22.00
CA THR A 75 -5.40 -6.67 22.84
C THR A 75 -6.77 -7.24 22.47
N ALA A 76 -6.77 -8.44 21.89
CA ALA A 76 -7.98 -9.15 21.47
C ALA A 76 -8.32 -10.29 22.45
N ALA A 77 -8.33 -10.02 23.77
CA ALA A 77 -8.57 -11.03 24.77
C ALA A 77 -10.00 -11.62 24.69
N LYS A 78 -10.99 -10.75 24.50
CA LYS A 78 -12.40 -11.14 24.37
C LYS A 78 -13.05 -10.32 23.26
N LEU A 79 -13.48 -10.98 22.20
CA LEU A 79 -14.29 -10.34 21.17
C LEU A 79 -15.78 -10.56 21.49
N HIS A 80 -16.59 -9.57 21.21
CA HIS A 80 -18.04 -9.64 21.34
C HIS A 80 -18.77 -9.55 20.00
N ASN A 81 -18.04 -9.29 18.90
CA ASN A 81 -18.58 -9.19 17.56
C ASN A 81 -17.56 -9.74 16.53
N LEU A 82 -17.95 -10.76 15.79
CA LEU A 82 -17.14 -11.39 14.72
C LEU A 82 -17.57 -10.92 13.33
N SER A 83 -18.13 -9.71 13.23
CA SER A 83 -18.65 -9.16 12.00
C SER A 83 -17.95 -7.89 11.55
N ALA A 84 -17.56 -7.83 10.27
CA ALA A 84 -17.12 -6.61 9.58
C ALA A 84 -18.26 -6.04 8.75
N PRO A 85 -18.92 -4.93 9.19
CA PRO A 85 -20.11 -4.40 8.55
C PRO A 85 -19.79 -3.65 7.26
N TYR A 86 -20.77 -3.60 6.35
CA TYR A 86 -20.66 -2.95 5.04
C TYR A 86 -20.15 -1.50 5.13
N GLU A 87 -20.63 -0.72 6.11
CA GLU A 87 -20.26 0.70 6.27
C GLU A 87 -18.76 0.94 6.43
N LEU A 88 -18.04 0.02 7.05
CA LEU A 88 -16.57 0.08 7.19
C LEU A 88 -15.86 -0.57 6.00
N VAL A 89 -16.35 -1.72 5.54
CA VAL A 89 -15.74 -2.47 4.42
C VAL A 89 -15.83 -1.72 3.10
N LYS A 90 -16.96 -1.01 2.82
CA LYS A 90 -17.15 -0.24 1.58
C LYS A 90 -16.10 0.87 1.40
N THR A 91 -15.59 1.40 2.49
CA THR A 91 -14.60 2.49 2.47
C THR A 91 -13.16 1.98 2.33
N MET A 92 -12.93 0.70 2.72
CA MET A 92 -11.59 0.12 2.73
C MET A 92 -11.63 -1.38 2.45
N ARG A 93 -11.26 -1.79 1.24
CA ARG A 93 -11.26 -3.21 0.82
C ARG A 93 -10.38 -4.12 1.70
N ALA A 94 -9.29 -3.58 2.27
CA ALA A 94 -8.41 -4.32 3.17
C ALA A 94 -9.14 -4.87 4.41
N SER A 95 -10.36 -4.41 4.71
CA SER A 95 -11.21 -4.98 5.76
C SER A 95 -11.49 -6.48 5.60
N ILE A 96 -11.33 -7.03 4.38
CA ILE A 96 -11.39 -8.48 4.13
C ILE A 96 -10.32 -9.26 4.92
N LEU A 97 -9.22 -8.62 5.31
CA LEU A 97 -8.10 -9.23 6.02
C LEU A 97 -8.46 -9.72 7.45
N VAL A 98 -9.61 -9.33 7.99
CA VAL A 98 -10.10 -9.89 9.27
C VAL A 98 -10.68 -11.30 9.10
N LEU A 99 -11.02 -11.72 7.86
CA LEU A 99 -11.68 -12.99 7.59
C LEU A 99 -10.83 -14.19 8.03
N GLY A 100 -9.57 -14.25 7.58
CA GLY A 100 -8.63 -15.32 7.95
C GLY A 100 -8.41 -15.45 9.47
N PRO A 101 -8.01 -14.38 10.16
CA PRO A 101 -7.85 -14.39 11.61
C PRO A 101 -9.09 -14.78 12.39
N LEU A 102 -10.27 -14.27 12.01
CA LEU A 102 -11.52 -14.58 12.71
C LEU A 102 -11.87 -16.06 12.60
N ILE A 103 -11.84 -16.63 11.40
CA ILE A 103 -12.16 -18.04 11.22
C ILE A 103 -11.10 -18.96 11.84
N ALA A 104 -9.82 -18.57 11.79
CA ALA A 104 -8.74 -19.37 12.36
C ALA A 104 -8.82 -19.50 13.87
N ARG A 105 -9.16 -18.40 14.58
CA ARG A 105 -9.18 -18.41 16.06
C ARG A 105 -10.56 -18.67 16.64
N PHE A 106 -11.63 -18.17 16.02
CA PHE A 106 -12.98 -18.21 16.59
C PHE A 106 -13.90 -19.22 15.88
N GLY A 107 -13.49 -19.79 14.74
CA GLY A 107 -14.24 -20.76 13.99
C GLY A 107 -15.40 -20.17 13.17
N GLU A 108 -15.65 -18.87 13.27
CA GLU A 108 -16.69 -18.19 12.49
C GLU A 108 -16.31 -16.74 12.16
N ALA A 109 -16.83 -16.26 11.05
CA ALA A 109 -16.69 -14.86 10.63
C ALA A 109 -17.86 -14.44 9.75
N ARG A 110 -18.28 -13.17 9.87
CA ARG A 110 -19.25 -12.52 9.00
C ARG A 110 -18.64 -11.24 8.45
N VAL A 111 -18.22 -11.26 7.19
CA VAL A 111 -17.51 -10.13 6.58
C VAL A 111 -18.27 -9.64 5.35
N SER A 112 -18.59 -8.35 5.28
CA SER A 112 -19.22 -7.78 4.09
C SER A 112 -18.31 -7.93 2.87
N LEU A 113 -18.91 -8.24 1.72
CA LEU A 113 -18.19 -8.13 0.45
C LEU A 113 -17.74 -6.67 0.25
N PRO A 114 -16.48 -6.44 -0.14
CA PRO A 114 -16.03 -5.10 -0.44
C PRO A 114 -16.78 -4.54 -1.66
N GLY A 115 -17.16 -3.27 -1.60
CA GLY A 115 -17.74 -2.55 -2.73
C GLY A 115 -16.80 -2.50 -3.93
N GLY A 116 -17.30 -2.07 -5.08
CA GLY A 116 -16.50 -1.87 -6.29
C GLY A 116 -15.30 -0.95 -6.05
N CYS A 117 -14.20 -1.18 -6.76
CA CYS A 117 -13.01 -0.35 -6.71
C CYS A 117 -12.91 0.45 -8.02
N ALA A 118 -12.61 1.75 -7.92
CA ALA A 118 -12.47 2.62 -9.07
C ALA A 118 -11.36 2.18 -10.05
N ILE A 119 -10.30 1.52 -9.54
CA ILE A 119 -9.14 1.11 -10.33
C ILE A 119 -9.25 -0.27 -10.98
N GLY A 120 -10.31 -1.05 -10.68
CA GLY A 120 -10.53 -2.36 -11.30
C GLY A 120 -11.11 -3.43 -10.38
N GLN A 121 -11.40 -4.60 -10.96
CA GLN A 121 -11.90 -5.75 -10.21
C GLN A 121 -10.80 -6.33 -9.32
N ARG A 122 -11.15 -6.62 -8.08
CA ARG A 122 -10.29 -7.32 -7.12
C ARG A 122 -11.11 -8.45 -6.49
N PRO A 123 -11.17 -9.59 -7.13
CA PRO A 123 -12.02 -10.68 -6.68
C PRO A 123 -11.56 -11.18 -5.31
N VAL A 124 -12.53 -11.42 -4.42
CA VAL A 124 -12.29 -12.04 -3.11
C VAL A 124 -12.39 -13.56 -3.16
N ASP A 125 -12.68 -14.10 -4.33
CA ASP A 125 -12.84 -15.54 -4.59
C ASP A 125 -11.58 -16.34 -4.25
N LEU A 126 -10.37 -15.77 -4.44
CA LEU A 126 -9.13 -16.43 -4.04
C LEU A 126 -9.01 -16.61 -2.52
N HIS A 127 -9.48 -15.64 -1.73
CA HIS A 127 -9.58 -15.80 -0.28
C HIS A 127 -10.55 -16.90 0.09
N ILE A 128 -11.73 -16.92 -0.54
CA ILE A 128 -12.79 -17.90 -0.29
C ILE A 128 -12.33 -19.30 -0.68
N LYS A 129 -11.81 -19.49 -1.90
CA LYS A 129 -11.30 -20.78 -2.39
C LYS A 129 -10.20 -21.33 -1.47
N GLY A 130 -9.26 -20.48 -1.06
CA GLY A 130 -8.18 -20.90 -0.16
C GLY A 130 -8.70 -21.35 1.20
N LEU A 131 -9.61 -20.62 1.83
CA LEU A 131 -10.22 -21.00 3.09
C LEU A 131 -11.10 -22.25 2.97
N GLN A 132 -11.83 -22.41 1.86
CA GLN A 132 -12.60 -23.65 1.58
C GLN A 132 -11.66 -24.85 1.41
N ALA A 133 -10.52 -24.70 0.74
CA ALA A 133 -9.51 -25.76 0.65
C ALA A 133 -8.95 -26.15 2.03
N MET A 134 -8.91 -25.21 2.98
CA MET A 134 -8.57 -25.46 4.39
C MET A 134 -9.71 -26.03 5.22
N GLY A 135 -10.87 -26.33 4.60
CA GLY A 135 -12.02 -26.97 5.25
C GLY A 135 -13.08 -26.01 5.81
N ALA A 136 -13.02 -24.72 5.46
CA ALA A 136 -14.06 -23.78 5.83
C ALA A 136 -15.33 -24.00 5.00
N GLN A 137 -16.49 -23.92 5.64
CA GLN A 137 -17.80 -23.78 4.99
C GLN A 137 -18.06 -22.29 4.80
N ILE A 138 -18.25 -21.87 3.56
CA ILE A 138 -18.42 -20.46 3.22
C ILE A 138 -19.63 -20.29 2.32
N ASP A 139 -20.58 -19.46 2.78
CA ASP A 139 -21.78 -19.03 2.06
C ASP A 139 -21.72 -17.52 1.82
N ILE A 140 -22.37 -17.06 0.76
CA ILE A 140 -22.54 -15.64 0.47
C ILE A 140 -24.03 -15.32 0.55
N GLU A 141 -24.39 -14.54 1.57
CA GLU A 141 -25.77 -14.14 1.80
C GLU A 141 -25.89 -12.63 2.02
N GLN A 142 -26.82 -12.00 1.32
CA GLN A 142 -27.11 -10.57 1.45
C GLN A 142 -25.87 -9.65 1.37
N GLY A 143 -24.88 -10.04 0.54
CA GLY A 143 -23.64 -9.29 0.38
C GLY A 143 -22.60 -9.53 1.48
N TYR A 144 -22.77 -10.55 2.31
CA TYR A 144 -21.80 -10.96 3.33
C TYR A 144 -21.23 -12.34 3.04
N ILE A 145 -19.95 -12.49 3.31
CA ILE A 145 -19.26 -13.77 3.41
C ILE A 145 -19.55 -14.31 4.83
N LEU A 146 -20.20 -15.44 4.90
CA LEU A 146 -20.47 -16.19 6.13
C LEU A 146 -19.55 -17.41 6.14
N ALA A 147 -18.55 -17.41 7.01
CA ALA A 147 -17.55 -18.46 7.07
C ALA A 147 -17.59 -19.19 8.40
N LYS A 148 -17.53 -20.54 8.36
CA LYS A 148 -17.50 -21.41 9.55
C LYS A 148 -16.52 -22.56 9.38
N ALA A 149 -15.77 -22.88 10.45
CA ALA A 149 -14.93 -24.06 10.53
C ALA A 149 -14.77 -24.46 12.00
N ALA A 150 -14.82 -25.75 12.31
CA ALA A 150 -14.46 -26.21 13.66
C ALA A 150 -12.98 -25.92 13.95
N ARG A 151 -12.11 -26.24 12.99
CA ARG A 151 -10.69 -25.87 12.93
C ARG A 151 -10.26 -26.00 11.48
N LEU A 152 -9.47 -25.03 11.01
CA LEU A 152 -8.88 -25.09 9.68
C LEU A 152 -7.80 -26.18 9.63
N LYS A 153 -7.63 -26.79 8.47
CA LYS A 153 -6.63 -27.83 8.21
C LYS A 153 -5.57 -27.35 7.24
N GLY A 154 -4.33 -27.67 7.52
CA GLY A 154 -3.24 -27.44 6.61
C GLY A 154 -3.44 -28.17 5.29
N THR A 155 -3.16 -27.52 4.19
CA THR A 155 -3.32 -28.04 2.83
C THR A 155 -2.40 -27.33 1.85
N HIS A 156 -2.28 -27.91 0.65
CA HIS A 156 -1.55 -27.27 -0.45
C HIS A 156 -2.51 -26.42 -1.28
N ILE A 157 -2.22 -25.13 -1.39
CA ILE A 157 -3.02 -24.14 -2.12
C ILE A 157 -2.16 -23.53 -3.21
N VAL A 158 -2.58 -23.67 -4.47
CA VAL A 158 -2.00 -22.98 -5.61
C VAL A 158 -2.90 -21.79 -5.93
N LEU A 159 -2.36 -20.58 -5.86
CA LEU A 159 -3.11 -19.37 -6.20
C LEU A 159 -3.16 -19.18 -7.71
N ASP A 160 -4.34 -19.10 -8.29
CA ASP A 160 -4.53 -18.90 -9.74
C ASP A 160 -3.89 -17.60 -10.25
N LEU A 161 -3.85 -16.58 -9.40
CA LEU A 161 -3.21 -15.29 -9.63
C LEU A 161 -2.44 -14.85 -8.38
N VAL A 162 -1.34 -14.15 -8.57
CA VAL A 162 -0.62 -13.51 -7.46
C VAL A 162 -1.52 -12.45 -6.82
N THR A 163 -1.77 -12.60 -5.54
CA THR A 163 -2.60 -11.67 -4.75
C THR A 163 -1.95 -11.38 -3.41
N VAL A 164 -1.67 -10.12 -3.13
CA VAL A 164 -1.05 -9.70 -1.85
C VAL A 164 -1.98 -9.99 -0.69
N THR A 165 -3.18 -9.41 -0.70
CA THR A 165 -4.16 -9.59 0.39
C THR A 165 -4.66 -11.03 0.51
N GLY A 166 -4.72 -11.79 -0.59
CA GLY A 166 -5.04 -13.22 -0.56
C GLY A 166 -3.96 -14.02 0.15
N THR A 167 -2.69 -13.78 -0.19
CA THR A 167 -1.53 -14.40 0.48
C THR A 167 -1.51 -14.08 1.96
N GLU A 168 -1.66 -12.80 2.33
CA GLU A 168 -1.67 -12.34 3.73
C GLU A 168 -2.81 -12.96 4.53
N ASN A 169 -4.02 -12.97 3.98
CA ASN A 169 -5.20 -13.51 4.66
C ASN A 169 -5.10 -15.02 4.88
N LEU A 170 -4.66 -15.77 3.85
CA LEU A 170 -4.45 -17.21 3.96
C LEU A 170 -3.28 -17.58 4.88
N MET A 171 -2.20 -16.76 4.87
CA MET A 171 -1.09 -16.92 5.82
C MET A 171 -1.58 -16.77 7.26
N MET A 172 -2.36 -15.70 7.55
CA MET A 172 -2.96 -15.50 8.88
C MET A 172 -3.93 -16.61 9.28
N ALA A 173 -4.68 -17.15 8.33
CA ALA A 173 -5.56 -18.31 8.60
C ALA A 173 -4.75 -19.59 8.90
N ALA A 174 -3.64 -19.81 8.20
CA ALA A 174 -2.84 -21.03 8.28
C ALA A 174 -2.05 -21.17 9.58
N VAL A 175 -1.67 -20.04 10.25
CA VAL A 175 -0.83 -20.11 11.46
C VAL A 175 -1.48 -20.84 12.64
N LEU A 176 -2.83 -20.94 12.68
CA LEU A 176 -3.58 -21.69 13.69
C LEU A 176 -4.26 -22.95 13.11
N ALA A 177 -4.02 -23.30 11.85
CA ALA A 177 -4.56 -24.50 11.23
C ALA A 177 -3.92 -25.77 11.80
N ASP A 178 -4.58 -26.91 11.62
CA ASP A 178 -4.04 -28.20 12.02
C ASP A 178 -3.19 -28.79 10.87
N GLY A 179 -1.89 -28.96 11.10
CA GLY A 179 -0.93 -29.45 10.10
C GLY A 179 -0.17 -28.34 9.34
N ILE A 180 0.27 -28.66 8.13
CA ILE A 180 1.11 -27.79 7.30
C ILE A 180 0.30 -27.25 6.12
N THR A 181 0.36 -25.94 5.92
CA THR A 181 -0.16 -25.27 4.71
C THR A 181 0.99 -24.85 3.82
N VAL A 182 0.88 -25.11 2.52
CA VAL A 182 1.81 -24.63 1.49
C VAL A 182 1.02 -23.71 0.56
N LEU A 183 1.46 -22.45 0.42
CA LEU A 183 0.93 -21.50 -0.54
C LEU A 183 1.89 -21.41 -1.72
N GLU A 184 1.46 -21.82 -2.91
CA GLU A 184 2.21 -21.64 -4.16
C GLU A 184 1.65 -20.46 -4.96
N ASN A 185 2.49 -19.84 -5.78
CA ASN A 185 2.24 -18.60 -6.49
C ASN A 185 1.86 -17.45 -5.53
N ALA A 186 2.46 -17.47 -4.35
CA ALA A 186 2.26 -16.47 -3.32
C ALA A 186 2.84 -15.10 -3.73
N ALA A 187 2.27 -14.04 -3.19
CA ALA A 187 2.82 -12.69 -3.33
C ALA A 187 4.17 -12.58 -2.60
N ARG A 188 5.11 -11.86 -3.20
CA ARG A 188 6.50 -11.77 -2.76
C ARG A 188 6.86 -10.39 -2.20
N GLU A 189 5.89 -9.51 -2.11
CA GLU A 189 6.06 -8.13 -1.67
C GLU A 189 6.71 -8.05 -0.28
N PRO A 190 7.57 -7.04 -0.03
CA PRO A 190 8.20 -6.82 1.28
C PRO A 190 7.19 -6.75 2.43
N GLU A 191 5.98 -6.30 2.17
CA GLU A 191 4.87 -6.21 3.13
C GLU A 191 4.40 -7.61 3.59
N VAL A 192 4.47 -8.61 2.70
CA VAL A 192 4.17 -10.02 3.03
C VAL A 192 5.26 -10.60 3.93
N ILE A 193 6.52 -10.22 3.69
CA ILE A 193 7.66 -10.60 4.56
C ILE A 193 7.46 -9.98 5.95
N ASP A 194 7.11 -8.70 6.02
CA ASP A 194 6.89 -7.96 7.27
C ASP A 194 5.78 -8.59 8.13
N LEU A 195 4.68 -9.01 7.48
CA LEU A 195 3.61 -9.77 8.15
C LEU A 195 4.12 -11.11 8.68
N ALA A 196 4.88 -11.86 7.87
CA ALA A 196 5.44 -13.16 8.30
C ALA A 196 6.40 -13.01 9.48
N GLU A 197 7.23 -11.97 9.50
CA GLU A 197 8.12 -11.63 10.62
C GLU A 197 7.32 -11.30 11.89
N CYS A 198 6.24 -10.52 11.75
CA CYS A 198 5.33 -10.22 12.86
C CYS A 198 4.68 -11.50 13.42
N LEU A 199 4.13 -12.35 12.56
CA LEU A 199 3.51 -13.62 12.95
C LEU A 199 4.52 -14.55 13.63
N ASN A 200 5.74 -14.65 13.11
CA ASN A 200 6.81 -15.45 13.73
C ASN A 200 7.22 -14.89 15.09
N ALA A 201 7.25 -13.55 15.26
CA ALA A 201 7.46 -12.93 16.58
C ALA A 201 6.32 -13.24 17.56
N MET A 202 5.11 -13.52 17.07
CA MET A 202 3.97 -13.97 17.86
C MET A 202 3.99 -15.48 18.16
N GLY A 203 4.99 -16.23 17.67
CA GLY A 203 5.13 -17.68 17.89
C GLY A 203 4.65 -18.56 16.72
N ALA A 204 4.31 -17.98 15.57
CA ALA A 204 4.01 -18.74 14.36
C ALA A 204 5.26 -19.37 13.74
N ARG A 205 5.05 -20.27 12.76
CA ARG A 205 6.11 -20.99 12.04
C ARG A 205 5.94 -20.81 10.54
N VAL A 206 6.22 -19.60 10.06
CA VAL A 206 6.14 -19.21 8.65
C VAL A 206 7.53 -19.22 8.03
N LYS A 207 7.70 -19.89 6.90
CA LYS A 207 8.95 -19.95 6.11
C LYS A 207 8.68 -19.66 4.65
N GLY A 208 9.67 -19.10 3.95
CA GLY A 208 9.58 -18.83 2.51
C GLY A 208 8.88 -17.52 2.12
N ALA A 209 8.47 -16.68 3.07
CA ALA A 209 7.95 -15.36 2.74
C ALA A 209 8.97 -14.55 1.92
N GLY A 210 8.52 -13.91 0.84
CA GLY A 210 9.37 -13.25 -0.16
C GLY A 210 9.75 -14.16 -1.35
N SER A 211 9.43 -15.46 -1.29
CA SER A 211 9.44 -16.35 -2.45
C SER A 211 8.01 -16.63 -2.91
N ASP A 212 7.88 -17.35 -4.03
CA ASP A 212 6.58 -17.76 -4.58
C ASP A 212 5.97 -18.97 -3.84
N VAL A 213 6.72 -19.58 -2.89
CA VAL A 213 6.24 -20.68 -2.07
C VAL A 213 6.42 -20.34 -0.59
N ILE A 214 5.30 -20.29 0.14
CA ILE A 214 5.29 -20.03 1.59
C ILE A 214 4.78 -21.30 2.29
N THR A 215 5.54 -21.79 3.27
CA THR A 215 5.18 -22.93 4.10
C THR A 215 4.85 -22.47 5.52
N ILE A 216 3.69 -22.86 6.02
CA ILE A 216 3.20 -22.49 7.34
C ILE A 216 2.89 -23.77 8.11
N GLU A 217 3.60 -24.02 9.20
CA GLU A 217 3.27 -25.05 10.17
C GLU A 217 2.35 -24.46 11.24
N GLY A 218 1.11 -24.92 11.31
CA GLY A 218 0.14 -24.39 12.26
C GLY A 218 0.51 -24.71 13.71
N VAL A 219 0.17 -23.80 14.60
CA VAL A 219 0.41 -23.90 16.04
C VAL A 219 -0.90 -23.89 16.81
N GLN A 220 -0.89 -24.28 18.09
CA GLN A 220 -2.10 -24.32 18.91
C GLN A 220 -2.56 -22.93 19.32
N GLU A 221 -1.60 -22.04 19.62
CA GLU A 221 -1.87 -20.67 20.06
C GLU A 221 -0.71 -19.74 19.68
N LEU A 222 -1.01 -18.45 19.59
CA LEU A 222 -0.04 -17.38 19.43
C LEU A 222 -0.05 -16.49 20.69
N HIS A 223 1.06 -15.82 20.93
CA HIS A 223 1.22 -14.89 22.06
C HIS A 223 1.36 -13.44 21.61
N GLY A 224 1.31 -12.50 22.55
CA GLY A 224 1.61 -11.10 22.29
C GLY A 224 3.06 -10.89 21.88
N ALA A 225 3.30 -9.85 21.07
CA ALA A 225 4.63 -9.53 20.55
C ALA A 225 4.80 -8.01 20.40
N THR A 226 6.05 -7.59 20.16
CA THR A 226 6.36 -6.23 19.68
C THR A 226 6.92 -6.33 18.29
N HIS A 227 6.37 -5.53 17.37
CA HIS A 227 6.83 -5.48 15.99
C HIS A 227 6.92 -4.03 15.50
N ARG A 228 7.88 -3.76 14.62
CA ARG A 228 8.05 -2.46 13.98
C ARG A 228 7.67 -2.58 12.52
N VAL A 229 6.60 -1.91 12.11
CA VAL A 229 6.15 -1.86 10.72
C VAL A 229 7.23 -1.30 9.83
N MET A 230 7.49 -1.95 8.70
CA MET A 230 8.48 -1.54 7.71
C MET A 230 8.19 -0.15 7.13
N PRO A 231 9.20 0.57 6.59
CA PRO A 231 8.99 1.85 5.91
C PRO A 231 8.17 1.67 4.62
N ASP A 232 7.36 2.70 4.26
CA ASP A 232 6.52 2.67 3.05
C ASP A 232 7.38 2.90 1.79
N ARG A 233 7.63 1.82 1.03
CA ARG A 233 8.39 1.88 -0.23
C ARG A 233 7.72 2.76 -1.29
N ILE A 234 6.40 2.93 -1.25
CA ILE A 234 5.69 3.77 -2.21
C ILE A 234 5.83 5.25 -1.83
N GLU A 235 5.81 5.58 -0.54
CA GLU A 235 6.17 6.93 -0.08
C GLU A 235 7.61 7.28 -0.49
N ILE A 236 8.57 6.36 -0.27
CA ILE A 236 9.97 6.53 -0.70
C ILE A 236 10.02 6.85 -2.18
N GLY A 237 9.47 5.98 -3.02
CA GLY A 237 9.48 6.15 -4.47
C GLY A 237 8.81 7.46 -4.92
N THR A 238 7.73 7.88 -4.25
CA THR A 238 7.03 9.13 -4.53
C THR A 238 7.92 10.35 -4.25
N PHE A 239 8.61 10.39 -3.11
CA PHE A 239 9.53 11.50 -2.80
C PHE A 239 10.76 11.50 -3.71
N LEU A 240 11.31 10.33 -4.06
CA LEU A 240 12.40 10.23 -5.03
C LEU A 240 11.96 10.76 -6.41
N CYS A 241 10.75 10.39 -6.89
CA CYS A 241 10.19 10.93 -8.13
C CYS A 241 9.98 12.44 -8.05
N ALA A 242 9.50 12.96 -6.91
CA ALA A 242 9.31 14.41 -6.72
C ALA A 242 10.63 15.17 -6.79
N ALA A 243 11.68 14.67 -6.14
CA ALA A 243 13.01 15.26 -6.21
C ALA A 243 13.59 15.18 -7.63
N ALA A 244 13.47 14.04 -8.29
CA ALA A 244 13.92 13.83 -9.66
C ALA A 244 13.23 14.81 -10.63
N ALA A 245 11.90 14.93 -10.55
CA ALA A 245 11.12 15.81 -11.43
C ALA A 245 11.43 17.31 -11.21
N THR A 246 11.76 17.71 -9.98
CA THR A 246 12.06 19.11 -9.65
C THR A 246 13.55 19.47 -9.85
N GLY A 247 14.40 18.50 -10.24
CA GLY A 247 15.86 18.72 -10.35
C GLY A 247 16.52 18.96 -8.99
N GLY A 248 16.05 18.27 -7.95
CA GLY A 248 16.45 18.45 -6.57
C GLY A 248 17.44 17.40 -6.04
N GLU A 249 17.76 17.56 -4.75
CA GLU A 249 18.59 16.61 -4.00
C GLU A 249 18.00 16.39 -2.61
N ILE A 250 17.55 15.15 -2.34
CA ILE A 250 16.93 14.79 -1.06
C ILE A 250 17.55 13.55 -0.46
N LYS A 251 17.48 13.46 0.88
CA LYS A 251 17.85 12.28 1.64
C LYS A 251 16.65 11.76 2.44
N LEU A 252 16.28 10.52 2.20
CA LEU A 252 15.22 9.81 2.91
C LEU A 252 15.83 8.93 3.99
N LYS A 253 15.41 9.14 5.25
CA LYS A 253 15.91 8.39 6.42
C LYS A 253 14.90 7.36 6.93
N GLY A 254 15.40 6.34 7.62
CA GLY A 254 14.58 5.27 8.18
C GLY A 254 14.13 4.28 7.13
N THR A 255 14.92 4.05 6.09
CA THR A 255 14.61 3.16 4.98
C THR A 255 15.85 2.52 4.36
N ARG A 256 15.63 1.56 3.47
CA ARG A 256 16.66 0.84 2.72
C ARG A 256 16.25 0.68 1.25
N ALA A 257 17.21 0.69 0.34
CA ALA A 257 16.96 0.62 -1.10
C ALA A 257 16.44 -0.76 -1.57
N SER A 258 16.84 -1.84 -0.92
CA SER A 258 16.53 -3.23 -1.31
C SER A 258 15.02 -3.57 -1.40
N ILE A 259 14.14 -2.73 -0.85
CA ILE A 259 12.70 -2.91 -0.95
C ILE A 259 12.09 -2.21 -2.17
N LEU A 260 12.92 -1.51 -2.98
CA LEU A 260 12.46 -0.59 -4.03
C LEU A 260 13.33 -0.64 -5.30
N ASP A 261 14.10 -1.70 -5.51
CA ASP A 261 15.13 -1.81 -6.57
C ASP A 261 14.59 -1.47 -7.97
N ALA A 262 13.40 -1.97 -8.33
CA ALA A 262 12.81 -1.71 -9.65
C ALA A 262 12.53 -0.22 -9.90
N VAL A 263 12.12 0.53 -8.87
CA VAL A 263 11.85 1.97 -8.95
C VAL A 263 13.16 2.77 -9.00
N ILE A 264 14.13 2.40 -8.17
CA ILE A 264 15.46 3.03 -8.16
C ILE A 264 16.14 2.83 -9.52
N GLY A 265 16.09 1.60 -10.07
CA GLY A 265 16.64 1.31 -11.39
C GLY A 265 16.04 2.19 -12.49
N LYS A 266 14.72 2.44 -12.46
CA LYS A 266 14.05 3.34 -13.41
C LYS A 266 14.43 4.81 -13.21
N LEU A 267 14.63 5.28 -11.99
CA LEU A 267 15.12 6.65 -11.73
C LEU A 267 16.56 6.83 -12.22
N GLN A 268 17.42 5.81 -12.06
CA GLN A 268 18.78 5.82 -12.59
C GLN A 268 18.78 5.77 -14.14
N GLU A 269 17.91 4.98 -14.77
CA GLU A 269 17.70 4.95 -16.21
C GLU A 269 17.27 6.33 -16.74
N ALA A 270 16.45 7.07 -15.98
CA ALA A 270 16.05 8.43 -16.29
C ALA A 270 17.21 9.43 -16.17
N GLY A 271 18.31 9.09 -15.49
CA GLY A 271 19.48 9.93 -15.31
C GLY A 271 19.66 10.50 -13.90
N ALA A 272 18.85 10.09 -12.93
CA ALA A 272 19.06 10.46 -11.53
C ALA A 272 20.22 9.68 -10.91
N GLN A 273 20.94 10.30 -9.99
CA GLN A 273 21.99 9.65 -9.19
C GLN A 273 21.38 9.21 -7.86
N VAL A 274 21.58 7.95 -7.48
CA VAL A 274 21.05 7.40 -6.23
C VAL A 274 22.18 6.79 -5.43
N GLU A 275 22.33 7.26 -4.20
CA GLU A 275 23.23 6.72 -3.19
C GLU A 275 22.41 6.11 -2.05
N GLN A 276 22.98 5.12 -1.36
CA GLN A 276 22.27 4.41 -0.29
C GLN A 276 23.22 4.04 0.85
N GLY A 277 22.66 3.97 2.04
CA GLY A 277 23.28 3.40 3.23
C GLY A 277 22.35 2.42 3.92
N ASP A 278 22.70 1.99 5.13
CA ASP A 278 21.95 0.96 5.86
C ASP A 278 20.51 1.36 6.17
N ASP A 279 20.27 2.67 6.44
CA ASP A 279 18.95 3.19 6.85
C ASP A 279 18.53 4.45 6.09
N TRP A 280 19.18 4.76 4.95
CA TRP A 280 18.86 5.95 4.14
C TRP A 280 19.07 5.72 2.64
N ILE A 281 18.36 6.52 1.86
CA ILE A 281 18.51 6.66 0.40
C ILE A 281 18.62 8.14 0.10
N GLN A 282 19.59 8.53 -0.73
CA GLN A 282 19.75 9.88 -1.25
C GLN A 282 19.62 9.85 -2.77
N LEU A 283 18.87 10.80 -3.31
CA LEU A 283 18.75 11.00 -4.74
C LEU A 283 19.15 12.44 -5.05
N SER A 284 19.97 12.61 -6.08
CA SER A 284 20.22 13.89 -6.72
C SER A 284 19.88 13.80 -8.22
N ALA A 285 19.24 14.83 -8.74
CA ALA A 285 18.92 14.94 -10.14
C ALA A 285 19.21 16.35 -10.67
N LYS A 286 19.65 16.42 -11.93
CA LYS A 286 19.70 17.67 -12.68
C LYS A 286 18.46 17.77 -13.55
N ALA A 287 18.11 18.97 -13.99
CA ALA A 287 17.08 19.17 -14.99
C ALA A 287 17.45 18.42 -16.30
N GLY A 288 16.43 17.96 -17.06
CA GLY A 288 16.63 17.26 -18.32
C GLY A 288 16.72 15.74 -18.18
N LEU A 289 15.95 15.16 -17.28
CA LEU A 289 15.81 13.70 -17.19
C LEU A 289 15.21 13.13 -18.48
N LYS A 290 15.59 11.90 -18.81
CA LYS A 290 15.05 11.16 -19.97
C LYS A 290 13.76 10.46 -19.58
N ALA A 291 12.81 10.42 -20.50
CA ALA A 291 11.59 9.64 -20.36
C ALA A 291 11.92 8.14 -20.33
N VAL A 292 11.31 7.40 -19.40
CA VAL A 292 11.57 5.98 -19.20
C VAL A 292 10.29 5.17 -19.32
N SER A 293 10.30 4.17 -20.18
CA SER A 293 9.20 3.23 -20.34
C SER A 293 9.16 2.24 -19.20
N LEU A 294 7.95 1.84 -18.79
CA LEU A 294 7.75 0.86 -17.73
C LEU A 294 6.53 -0.03 -17.98
N ARG A 295 6.57 -1.21 -17.38
CA ARG A 295 5.44 -2.14 -17.31
C ARG A 295 5.25 -2.55 -15.86
N THR A 296 4.04 -2.40 -15.34
CA THR A 296 3.71 -2.87 -13.99
C THR A 296 3.61 -4.39 -13.98
N ALA A 297 4.07 -5.01 -12.89
CA ALA A 297 3.91 -6.44 -12.64
C ALA A 297 4.07 -6.72 -11.13
N PRO A 298 3.70 -7.92 -10.63
CA PRO A 298 3.93 -8.31 -9.25
C PRO A 298 5.41 -8.19 -8.84
N TYR A 299 5.65 -7.92 -7.57
CA TYR A 299 7.00 -7.81 -7.02
C TYR A 299 7.86 -9.06 -7.34
N PRO A 300 9.15 -8.93 -7.70
CA PRO A 300 10.02 -7.75 -7.58
C PRO A 300 10.02 -6.81 -8.79
N ALA A 301 9.08 -6.97 -9.71
CA ALA A 301 8.96 -6.08 -10.86
C ALA A 301 8.40 -4.69 -10.45
N PHE A 302 8.16 -3.83 -11.44
CA PHE A 302 7.75 -2.44 -11.21
C PHE A 302 6.33 -2.36 -10.60
N PRO A 303 6.17 -1.75 -9.40
CA PRO A 303 4.89 -1.75 -8.70
C PRO A 303 3.87 -0.82 -9.35
N THR A 304 2.63 -1.32 -9.49
CA THR A 304 1.50 -0.54 -10.00
C THR A 304 1.22 0.74 -9.17
N ASP A 305 1.57 0.74 -7.87
CA ASP A 305 1.41 1.90 -6.98
C ASP A 305 2.38 3.06 -7.30
N MET A 306 3.38 2.85 -8.16
CA MET A 306 4.33 3.87 -8.64
C MET A 306 4.08 4.31 -10.09
N GLN A 307 3.14 3.69 -10.78
CA GLN A 307 2.85 3.97 -12.19
C GLN A 307 2.52 5.45 -12.44
N ALA A 308 1.62 6.03 -11.64
CA ALA A 308 1.16 7.41 -11.83
C ALA A 308 2.27 8.45 -11.55
N GLN A 309 3.13 8.20 -10.55
CA GLN A 309 4.26 9.08 -10.21
C GLN A 309 5.27 9.15 -11.36
N PHE A 310 5.55 8.00 -12.01
CA PHE A 310 6.40 8.00 -13.19
C PHE A 310 5.72 8.61 -14.42
N MET A 311 4.40 8.54 -14.55
CA MET A 311 3.70 9.30 -15.60
C MET A 311 3.86 10.81 -15.42
N ALA A 312 3.79 11.31 -14.17
CA ALA A 312 4.05 12.71 -13.88
C ALA A 312 5.51 13.10 -14.19
N LEU A 313 6.48 12.27 -13.79
CA LEU A 313 7.90 12.46 -14.12
C LEU A 313 8.13 12.50 -15.65
N ASN A 314 7.61 11.51 -16.36
CA ASN A 314 7.75 11.39 -17.81
C ASN A 314 7.06 12.56 -18.57
N SER A 315 6.04 13.18 -17.97
CA SER A 315 5.36 14.33 -18.58
C SER A 315 6.26 15.57 -18.74
N VAL A 316 7.36 15.65 -17.97
CA VAL A 316 8.35 16.75 -18.05
C VAL A 316 9.76 16.27 -18.41
N ALA A 317 9.94 14.98 -18.68
CA ALA A 317 11.20 14.38 -19.11
C ALA A 317 11.40 14.51 -20.62
N GLU A 318 12.63 14.43 -21.09
CA GLU A 318 12.97 14.49 -22.51
C GLU A 318 12.61 13.18 -23.21
N GLY A 319 11.81 13.26 -24.28
CA GLY A 319 11.46 12.12 -25.14
C GLY A 319 10.05 11.57 -24.90
N THR A 320 9.88 10.29 -25.19
CA THR A 320 8.58 9.59 -25.12
C THR A 320 8.72 8.31 -24.30
N ALA A 321 7.79 8.06 -23.42
CA ALA A 321 7.71 6.84 -22.63
C ALA A 321 6.42 6.07 -22.90
N VAL A 322 6.51 4.74 -22.85
CA VAL A 322 5.39 3.82 -22.90
C VAL A 322 5.17 3.23 -21.52
N VAL A 323 3.97 3.41 -20.98
CA VAL A 323 3.57 2.92 -19.65
C VAL A 323 2.48 1.87 -19.84
N THR A 324 2.79 0.60 -19.52
CA THR A 324 1.83 -0.51 -19.64
C THR A 324 1.40 -0.95 -18.25
N GLU A 325 0.09 -0.85 -17.96
CA GLU A 325 -0.53 -1.29 -16.70
C GLU A 325 -1.09 -2.70 -16.88
N THR A 326 -0.62 -3.66 -16.08
CA THR A 326 -1.04 -5.06 -16.19
C THR A 326 -1.72 -5.60 -14.94
N ILE A 327 -1.81 -4.79 -13.88
CA ILE A 327 -2.38 -5.21 -12.60
C ILE A 327 -3.84 -4.77 -12.47
N PHE A 328 -4.15 -3.51 -12.88
CA PHE A 328 -5.50 -2.95 -12.74
C PHE A 328 -5.95 -2.27 -14.04
N GLU A 329 -7.04 -2.76 -14.62
CA GLU A 329 -7.56 -2.35 -15.92
C GLU A 329 -7.97 -0.87 -16.01
N ASN A 330 -8.38 -0.24 -14.91
CA ASN A 330 -8.89 1.14 -14.88
C ASN A 330 -7.93 2.13 -14.20
N ARG A 331 -6.62 1.86 -14.18
CA ARG A 331 -5.68 2.67 -13.39
C ARG A 331 -5.09 3.88 -14.12
N PHE A 332 -5.78 4.39 -15.14
CA PHE A 332 -5.41 5.61 -15.87
C PHE A 332 -6.34 6.81 -15.63
N MET A 333 -7.20 6.77 -14.61
CA MET A 333 -8.16 7.85 -14.33
C MET A 333 -7.49 9.21 -14.08
N HIS A 334 -6.28 9.23 -13.51
CA HIS A 334 -5.49 10.44 -13.24
C HIS A 334 -4.97 11.13 -14.51
N VAL A 335 -4.94 10.44 -15.64
CA VAL A 335 -4.44 11.00 -16.92
C VAL A 335 -5.23 12.22 -17.35
N GLN A 336 -6.55 12.22 -17.14
CA GLN A 336 -7.38 13.39 -17.49
C GLN A 336 -6.97 14.63 -16.66
N GLU A 337 -6.61 14.42 -15.40
CA GLU A 337 -6.16 15.50 -14.52
C GLU A 337 -4.75 15.96 -14.87
N LEU A 338 -3.83 15.05 -15.25
CA LEU A 338 -2.51 15.44 -15.78
C LEU A 338 -2.62 16.24 -17.09
N ARG A 339 -3.54 15.87 -17.99
CA ARG A 339 -3.84 16.63 -19.20
C ARG A 339 -4.35 18.05 -18.92
N ARG A 340 -5.09 18.25 -17.82
CA ARG A 340 -5.51 19.60 -17.38
C ARG A 340 -4.33 20.49 -17.00
N LEU A 341 -3.22 19.88 -16.55
CA LEU A 341 -1.96 20.57 -16.28
C LEU A 341 -1.10 20.74 -17.55
N GLY A 342 -1.57 20.27 -18.71
CA GLY A 342 -0.88 20.39 -19.99
C GLY A 342 0.00 19.20 -20.37
N ALA A 343 -0.10 18.07 -19.66
CA ALA A 343 0.62 16.85 -20.05
C ALA A 343 0.10 16.28 -21.38
N ASN A 344 1.02 15.83 -22.23
CA ASN A 344 0.71 15.17 -23.50
C ASN A 344 0.76 13.65 -23.32
N ILE A 345 -0.38 13.05 -23.08
CA ILE A 345 -0.53 11.61 -22.78
C ILE A 345 -1.64 11.03 -23.65
N GLU A 346 -1.37 9.94 -24.34
CA GLU A 346 -2.36 9.15 -25.08
C GLU A 346 -2.58 7.82 -24.35
N VAL A 347 -3.83 7.36 -24.26
CA VAL A 347 -4.17 6.09 -23.61
C VAL A 347 -4.93 5.21 -24.59
N GLU A 348 -4.43 3.99 -24.77
CA GLU A 348 -5.05 2.95 -25.58
C GLU A 348 -5.04 1.63 -24.79
N GLY A 349 -6.23 1.16 -24.44
CA GLY A 349 -6.37 -0.05 -23.60
C GLY A 349 -5.62 0.08 -22.27
N ASN A 350 -4.68 -0.81 -22.03
CA ASN A 350 -3.85 -0.84 -20.82
C ASN A 350 -2.48 -0.14 -20.98
N THR A 351 -2.33 0.66 -22.02
CA THR A 351 -1.06 1.33 -22.34
C THR A 351 -1.27 2.83 -22.49
N ALA A 352 -0.38 3.61 -21.89
CA ALA A 352 -0.30 5.04 -22.05
C ALA A 352 1.02 5.43 -22.73
N ILE A 353 0.96 6.33 -23.72
CA ILE A 353 2.12 6.96 -24.34
C ILE A 353 2.22 8.37 -23.77
N VAL A 354 3.34 8.67 -23.13
CA VAL A 354 3.61 9.95 -22.48
C VAL A 354 4.70 10.67 -23.28
N HIS A 355 4.35 11.80 -23.85
CA HIS A 355 5.32 12.69 -24.51
C HIS A 355 5.71 13.80 -23.54
N GLY A 356 7.00 13.93 -23.27
CA GLY A 356 7.50 14.99 -22.42
C GLY A 356 7.22 16.38 -23.00
N VAL A 357 6.81 17.31 -22.14
CA VAL A 357 6.57 18.70 -22.52
C VAL A 357 7.53 19.63 -21.76
N ASN A 358 7.86 20.78 -22.36
CA ASN A 358 8.80 21.71 -21.75
C ASN A 358 8.30 22.30 -20.41
N VAL A 359 6.97 22.41 -20.25
CA VAL A 359 6.38 23.01 -19.04
C VAL A 359 4.94 22.57 -18.85
N LEU A 360 4.59 22.18 -17.62
CA LEU A 360 3.21 22.04 -17.19
C LEU A 360 2.69 23.38 -16.65
N GLN A 361 1.37 23.58 -16.69
CA GLN A 361 0.71 24.78 -16.19
C GLN A 361 -0.11 24.47 -14.96
N GLY A 362 -0.04 25.28 -13.94
CA GLY A 362 -0.86 25.15 -12.74
C GLY A 362 -2.36 25.24 -13.06
N ALA A 363 -3.13 24.37 -12.48
CA ALA A 363 -4.59 24.29 -12.66
C ALA A 363 -5.27 23.70 -11.41
N THR A 364 -6.60 23.80 -11.35
CA THR A 364 -7.38 23.05 -10.37
C THR A 364 -7.64 21.65 -10.91
N VAL A 365 -7.24 20.62 -10.12
CA VAL A 365 -7.35 19.20 -10.44
C VAL A 365 -7.97 18.43 -9.27
N MET A 366 -8.52 17.26 -9.54
CA MET A 366 -9.17 16.42 -8.53
C MET A 366 -8.38 15.14 -8.27
N ALA A 367 -8.14 14.85 -7.01
CA ALA A 367 -7.63 13.55 -6.58
C ALA A 367 -8.63 12.44 -6.96
N THR A 368 -8.17 11.37 -7.60
CA THR A 368 -8.97 10.27 -8.13
C THR A 368 -8.87 8.99 -7.32
N ASP A 369 -7.68 8.66 -6.86
CA ASP A 369 -7.37 7.55 -5.97
C ASP A 369 -6.18 7.88 -5.06
N LEU A 370 -5.91 7.01 -4.09
CA LEU A 370 -4.92 7.29 -3.05
C LEU A 370 -3.47 7.43 -3.55
N ARG A 371 -3.05 6.65 -4.54
CA ARG A 371 -1.67 6.66 -5.05
C ARG A 371 -1.53 7.54 -6.29
N ALA A 372 -2.50 7.46 -7.22
CA ALA A 372 -2.49 8.30 -8.42
C ALA A 372 -2.60 9.79 -8.09
N SER A 373 -3.28 10.14 -7.00
CA SER A 373 -3.37 11.54 -6.56
C SER A 373 -2.02 12.16 -6.21
N ALA A 374 -1.03 11.37 -5.79
CA ALA A 374 0.32 11.85 -5.57
C ALA A 374 0.99 12.33 -6.88
N SER A 375 0.65 11.75 -8.04
CA SER A 375 1.15 12.23 -9.33
C SER A 375 0.73 13.67 -9.63
N LEU A 376 -0.46 14.08 -9.19
CA LEU A 376 -0.96 15.43 -9.34
C LEU A 376 -0.20 16.43 -8.45
N VAL A 377 0.20 15.98 -7.25
CA VAL A 377 1.08 16.76 -6.38
C VAL A 377 2.45 16.94 -7.06
N LEU A 378 3.05 15.84 -7.57
CA LEU A 378 4.32 15.89 -8.28
C LEU A 378 4.25 16.82 -9.50
N ALA A 379 3.21 16.69 -10.32
CA ALA A 379 2.99 17.56 -11.47
C ALA A 379 2.83 19.03 -11.04
N GLY A 380 2.14 19.30 -9.93
CA GLY A 380 2.01 20.63 -9.35
C GLY A 380 3.33 21.24 -8.87
N LEU A 381 4.26 20.41 -8.35
CA LEU A 381 5.60 20.87 -7.92
C LEU A 381 6.45 21.38 -9.08
N VAL A 382 6.24 20.86 -10.29
CA VAL A 382 6.99 21.25 -11.50
C VAL A 382 6.21 22.21 -12.41
N ALA A 383 4.91 22.38 -12.20
CA ALA A 383 4.08 23.26 -13.02
C ALA A 383 4.40 24.73 -12.79
N LYS A 384 4.24 25.55 -13.84
CA LYS A 384 4.32 27.00 -13.74
C LYS A 384 3.01 27.56 -13.17
N GLY A 385 3.11 28.33 -12.08
CA GLY A 385 1.94 28.92 -11.42
C GLY A 385 1.39 28.08 -10.27
N GLU A 386 0.15 28.33 -9.88
CA GLU A 386 -0.52 27.68 -8.75
C GLU A 386 -1.32 26.46 -9.22
N THR A 387 -1.10 25.34 -8.57
CA THR A 387 -1.93 24.13 -8.73
C THR A 387 -2.77 23.93 -7.46
N ARG A 388 -4.05 23.61 -7.64
CA ARG A 388 -4.98 23.24 -6.55
C ARG A 388 -5.42 21.81 -6.74
N VAL A 389 -5.17 20.97 -5.73
CA VAL A 389 -5.61 19.59 -5.71
C VAL A 389 -6.79 19.46 -4.77
N ASP A 390 -7.96 19.19 -5.32
CA ASP A 390 -9.19 18.95 -4.55
C ASP A 390 -9.31 17.47 -4.15
N ARG A 391 -10.22 17.16 -3.21
CA ARG A 391 -10.49 15.80 -2.69
C ARG A 391 -9.27 15.14 -2.06
N VAL A 392 -8.47 15.89 -1.33
CA VAL A 392 -7.22 15.41 -0.69
C VAL A 392 -7.42 14.25 0.29
N TYR A 393 -8.65 13.98 0.72
CA TYR A 393 -8.97 12.80 1.51
C TYR A 393 -8.54 11.47 0.85
N HIS A 394 -8.34 11.45 -0.48
CA HIS A 394 -7.74 10.31 -1.18
C HIS A 394 -6.25 10.19 -0.85
N LEU A 395 -5.51 11.30 -0.81
CA LEU A 395 -4.10 11.35 -0.41
C LEU A 395 -3.91 10.90 1.05
N ASP A 396 -4.78 11.38 1.96
CA ASP A 396 -4.73 11.06 3.40
C ASP A 396 -4.94 9.57 3.72
N ARG A 397 -5.37 8.79 2.74
CA ARG A 397 -5.45 7.33 2.83
C ARG A 397 -4.11 6.64 2.60
N GLY A 398 -3.17 7.28 1.91
CA GLY A 398 -1.93 6.67 1.46
C GLY A 398 -0.65 7.42 1.82
N TYR A 399 -0.74 8.67 2.23
CA TYR A 399 0.41 9.52 2.59
C TYR A 399 0.13 10.27 3.88
N GLU A 400 1.04 10.17 4.81
CA GLU A 400 0.99 10.85 6.09
C GLU A 400 1.49 12.29 5.93
N CYS A 401 0.58 13.28 6.04
CA CYS A 401 0.91 14.71 5.96
C CYS A 401 1.88 15.05 4.83
N ILE A 402 1.55 14.62 3.60
CA ILE A 402 2.45 14.78 2.43
C ILE A 402 2.89 16.24 2.24
N GLU A 403 2.00 17.20 2.52
CA GLU A 403 2.30 18.63 2.42
C GLU A 403 3.35 19.09 3.44
N GLU A 404 3.35 18.56 4.64
CA GLU A 404 4.33 18.89 5.68
C GLU A 404 5.69 18.32 5.32
N LYS A 405 5.77 17.06 4.89
CA LYS A 405 7.00 16.40 4.48
C LYS A 405 7.63 17.06 3.24
N LEU A 406 6.81 17.37 2.23
CA LEU A 406 7.27 18.13 1.06
C LEU A 406 7.69 19.55 1.43
N GLY A 407 6.99 20.19 2.38
CA GLY A 407 7.38 21.49 2.94
C GLY A 407 8.74 21.46 3.63
N GLN A 408 9.06 20.38 4.39
CA GLN A 408 10.40 20.16 4.97
C GLN A 408 11.49 20.04 3.90
N LEU A 409 11.13 19.55 2.70
CA LEU A 409 12.03 19.48 1.55
C LEU A 409 12.05 20.77 0.71
N GLY A 410 11.44 21.85 1.19
CA GLY A 410 11.45 23.17 0.55
C GLY A 410 10.33 23.43 -0.45
N ALA A 411 9.37 22.50 -0.61
CA ALA A 411 8.21 22.73 -1.46
C ALA A 411 7.33 23.88 -0.94
N ARG A 412 6.79 24.69 -1.85
CA ARG A 412 5.77 25.68 -1.54
C ARG A 412 4.38 25.06 -1.65
N ILE A 413 4.00 24.34 -0.63
CA ILE A 413 2.75 23.58 -0.56
C ILE A 413 2.06 23.84 0.77
N LYS A 414 0.73 23.94 0.76
CA LYS A 414 -0.06 24.09 1.98
C LYS A 414 -1.44 23.44 1.83
N ARG A 415 -1.97 22.98 2.96
CA ARG A 415 -3.38 22.57 3.06
C ARG A 415 -4.24 23.79 3.29
N ALA A 416 -5.36 23.86 2.58
CA ALA A 416 -6.39 24.91 2.72
C ALA A 416 -7.76 24.23 2.86
N HIS A 417 -8.66 24.85 3.63
CA HIS A 417 -10.02 24.36 3.91
C HIS A 417 -11.07 24.89 2.95
#